data_e71cc13a34ee1221abe58b265d5ce586
#
_entry.id   e71cc13a34ee1221abe58b265d5ce586
#
_cell.length_a   1.000
_cell.length_b   1.000
_cell.length_c   1.000
_cell.angle_alpha   90.00
_cell.angle_beta   90.00
_cell.angle_gamma   90.00
#
_symmetry.space_group_name_H-M   'P 1'
#
loop_
_entity.id
_entity.type
_entity.pdbx_description
1 polymer ?
#
loop_
_entity_poly.entity_id
_entity_poly.type
_entity_poly.pdbx_seq_one_letter_code
_entity_poly.pdbx_strand_id
1 'polypeptide(L)' 'MMKVNYYGEVLKLNKVNDNLWISNVIEEDVCVVFQRYEGAWDHGYYTLDEIENF' A
#
# COMPACT_ATOMS: atom_id res chain seq x y z
N MET A 1 11.99 -5.73 -0.82
CA MET A 1 10.61 -5.88 -0.32
C MET A 1 10.60 -5.60 1.18
N MET A 2 9.70 -4.78 1.63
CA MET A 2 9.57 -4.43 3.04
C MET A 2 8.33 -5.10 3.62
N LYS A 3 8.44 -5.55 4.89
CA LYS A 3 7.28 -6.11 5.60
C LYS A 3 6.90 -5.16 6.72
N VAL A 4 5.60 -4.95 6.88
CA VAL A 4 5.08 -4.12 7.97
C VAL A 4 3.95 -4.85 8.66
N ASN A 5 3.75 -4.55 9.94
CA ASN A 5 2.62 -5.06 10.69
C ASN A 5 1.52 -3.99 10.61
N TYR A 6 0.40 -4.35 10.00
CA TYR A 6 -0.71 -3.44 9.77
C TYR A 6 -1.94 -4.03 10.44
N TYR A 7 -2.31 -3.48 11.59
CA TYR A 7 -3.46 -3.94 12.37
C TYR A 7 -3.46 -5.46 12.60
N GLY A 8 -2.29 -5.99 12.97
CA GLY A 8 -2.13 -7.41 13.27
C GLY A 8 -1.82 -8.29 12.07
N GLU A 9 -1.83 -7.75 10.85
CA GLU A 9 -1.46 -8.49 9.65
C GLU A 9 -0.08 -8.06 9.16
N VAL A 10 0.71 -9.04 8.73
CA VAL A 10 2.00 -8.76 8.11
C VAL A 10 1.78 -8.54 6.62
N LEU A 11 2.06 -7.35 6.15
CA LEU A 11 1.95 -6.99 4.75
C LEU A 11 3.33 -6.95 4.11
N LYS A 12 3.40 -7.43 2.88
CA LYS A 12 4.61 -7.32 2.05
C LYS A 12 4.42 -6.12 1.16
N LEU A 13 5.31 -5.13 1.28
CA LEU A 13 5.20 -3.90 0.52
C LEU A 13 6.17 -3.91 -0.65
N ASN A 14 5.68 -3.46 -1.79
CA ASN A 14 6.47 -3.27 -3.00
C ASN A 14 6.60 -1.77 -3.25
N LYS A 15 7.84 -1.31 -3.39
CA LYS A 15 8.12 0.10 -3.62
C LYS A 15 7.86 0.45 -5.09
N VAL A 16 6.96 1.41 -5.32
CA VAL A 16 6.72 1.94 -6.65
C VAL A 16 7.67 3.12 -6.92
N ASN A 17 7.76 4.01 -5.94
CA ASN A 17 8.71 5.12 -5.96
C ASN A 17 8.94 5.57 -4.51
N ASP A 18 9.71 6.62 -4.30
CA ASP A 18 10.07 7.06 -2.95
C ASP A 18 8.86 7.50 -2.11
N ASN A 19 7.75 7.79 -2.75
CA ASN A 19 6.55 8.29 -2.08
C ASN A 19 5.36 7.33 -2.17
N LEU A 20 5.56 6.14 -2.73
CA LEU A 20 4.45 5.21 -2.96
C LEU A 20 4.88 3.77 -2.77
N TRP A 21 4.21 3.07 -1.87
CA TRP A 21 4.39 1.65 -1.62
C TRP A 21 3.03 0.96 -1.66
N ILE A 22 2.96 -0.22 -2.23
CA ILE A 22 1.72 -0.97 -2.39
C ILE A 22 1.91 -2.38 -1.83
N SER A 23 0.95 -2.83 -1.01
CA SER A 23 0.99 -4.17 -0.43
C SER A 23 0.58 -5.23 -1.45
N ASN A 24 0.85 -6.49 -1.08
CA ASN A 24 0.22 -7.62 -1.76
C ASN A 24 -1.31 -7.55 -1.57
N VAL A 25 -2.03 -8.27 -2.42
CA VAL A 25 -3.49 -8.38 -2.30
C VAL A 25 -3.83 -9.07 -0.98
N ILE A 26 -4.68 -8.45 -0.18
CA ILE A 26 -5.06 -8.96 1.14
C ILE A 26 -6.45 -9.56 1.17
N GLU A 27 -7.35 -9.12 0.29
CA GLU A 27 -8.71 -9.61 0.22
C GLU A 27 -9.27 -9.30 -1.17
N GLU A 28 -9.70 -10.32 -1.90
CA GLU A 28 -10.16 -10.18 -3.28
C GLU A 28 -9.15 -9.39 -4.13
N ASP A 29 -9.48 -8.18 -4.52
CA ASP A 29 -8.58 -7.34 -5.32
C ASP A 29 -8.14 -6.08 -4.56
N VAL A 30 -8.16 -6.14 -3.23
CA VAL A 30 -7.84 -4.98 -2.38
C VAL A 30 -6.41 -5.05 -1.88
N CYS A 31 -5.70 -3.95 -1.98
CA CYS A 31 -4.35 -3.77 -1.43
C CYS A 31 -4.34 -2.58 -0.48
N VAL A 32 -3.35 -2.54 0.40
CA VAL A 32 -3.10 -1.36 1.21
C VAL A 32 -2.04 -0.51 0.49
N VAL A 33 -2.33 0.76 0.32
CA VAL A 33 -1.43 1.71 -0.33
C VAL A 33 -0.89 2.66 0.73
N PHE A 34 0.42 2.82 0.74
CA PHE A 34 1.10 3.78 1.61
C PHE A 34 1.68 4.87 0.72
N GLN A 35 1.22 6.10 0.93
CA GLN A 35 1.66 7.25 0.17
C GLN A 35 2.25 8.29 1.10
N ARG A 36 3.35 8.93 0.67
CA ARG A 36 3.90 10.07 1.39
C ARG A 36 3.43 11.34 0.72
N TYR A 37 2.83 12.21 1.51
CA TYR A 37 2.30 13.48 1.06
C TYR A 37 2.71 14.56 2.05
N GLU A 38 3.42 15.57 1.55
CA GLU A 38 3.93 16.68 2.37
C GLU A 38 4.70 16.23 3.62
N GLY A 39 5.53 15.18 3.45
CA GLY A 39 6.36 14.68 4.53
C GLY A 39 5.67 13.73 5.50
N ALA A 40 4.38 13.48 5.34
CA ALA A 40 3.62 12.58 6.19
C ALA A 40 3.17 11.36 5.38
N TRP A 41 3.19 10.19 6.02
CA TRP A 41 2.70 8.97 5.40
C TRP A 41 1.21 8.82 5.64
N ASP A 42 0.50 8.49 4.59
CA ASP A 42 -0.92 8.18 4.63
C ASP A 42 -1.12 6.77 4.11
N HIS A 43 -2.19 6.11 4.55
CA HIS A 43 -2.48 4.74 4.10
C HIS A 43 -3.98 4.54 3.95
N GLY A 44 -4.35 3.60 3.08
CA GLY A 44 -5.73 3.27 2.85
C GLY A 44 -5.88 2.02 2.01
N TYR A 45 -7.11 1.54 1.92
CA TYR A 45 -7.45 0.38 1.12
C TYR A 45 -7.86 0.84 -0.28
N TYR A 46 -7.29 0.19 -1.29
CA TYR A 46 -7.60 0.51 -2.69
C TYR A 46 -7.74 -0.77 -3.48
N THR A 47 -8.67 -0.79 -4.42
CA THR A 47 -8.81 -1.92 -5.35
C THR A 47 -7.72 -1.84 -6.41
N LEU A 48 -7.49 -2.97 -7.09
CA LEU A 48 -6.52 -2.99 -8.19
C LEU A 48 -6.88 -1.99 -9.30
N ASP A 49 -8.20 -1.81 -9.56
CA ASP A 49 -8.65 -0.84 -10.54
C ASP A 49 -8.28 0.59 -10.15
N GLU A 50 -8.46 0.92 -8.87
CA GLU A 50 -8.08 2.23 -8.36
C GLU A 50 -6.57 2.46 -8.45
N ILE A 51 -5.79 1.42 -8.16
CA ILE A 51 -4.34 1.50 -8.19
C ILE A 51 -3.82 1.74 -9.60
N GLU A 52 -4.47 1.19 -10.61
CA GLU A 52 -4.11 1.41 -12.01
C GLU A 52 -4.21 2.88 -12.42
N ASN A 53 -5.01 3.65 -11.71
CA ASN A 53 -5.24 5.07 -12.00
C ASN A 53 -4.38 6.01 -11.14
N PHE A 54 -3.40 5.49 -10.47
CA PHE A 54 -2.49 6.31 -9.64
C PHE A 54 -1.48 7.06 -10.48
#